data_e29961a52bf93b323a33477cb2c25be7
#
_entry.id   e29961a52bf93b323a33477cb2c25be7
#
_cell.length_a   1.000
_cell.length_b   1.000
_cell.length_c   1.000
_cell.angle_alpha   90.00
_cell.angle_beta   90.00
_cell.angle_gamma   90.00
#
_symmetry.space_group_name_H-M   'P 1'
#
loop_
_entity.id
_entity.type
_entity.pdbx_description
1 polymer ?
#
loop_
_entity_poly.entity_id
_entity_poly.type
_entity_poly.pdbx_seq_one_letter_code
_entity_poly.pdbx_strand_id
1 'polypeptide(L)'
;MIFDFSEKEYEIAVWLSKTFNENVYINPRVNCPEGIKTSDYIFKSERWDLKTIIGNSTQVFYHAIYKNKEQSSNYIFDITKSNINMKVALELANILYGRSDITFLDKIIILDNNEFLVLKRV
;
A
#
# COMPACT_ATOMS: atom_id res chain seq x y z
N MET A 1 6.78 -7.55 -25.11
CA MET A 1 6.85 -6.46 -24.12
C MET A 1 7.08 -7.06 -22.73
N ILE A 2 8.10 -6.62 -22.07
CA ILE A 2 8.39 -7.09 -20.72
C ILE A 2 7.83 -6.04 -19.76
N PHE A 3 6.88 -6.46 -18.92
CA PHE A 3 6.36 -5.60 -17.88
C PHE A 3 7.25 -5.72 -16.64
N ASP A 4 7.71 -4.59 -16.15
CA ASP A 4 8.59 -4.56 -14.98
C ASP A 4 7.74 -4.46 -13.70
N PHE A 5 7.07 -5.57 -13.38
CA PHE A 5 6.35 -5.72 -12.12
C PHE A 5 6.58 -7.13 -11.59
N SER A 6 6.54 -7.27 -10.28
CA SER A 6 6.76 -8.55 -9.63
C SER A 6 5.50 -9.42 -9.70
N GLU A 7 5.69 -10.74 -9.54
CA GLU A 7 4.59 -11.68 -9.44
C GLU A 7 3.64 -11.32 -8.29
N LYS A 8 4.21 -10.86 -7.18
CA LYS A 8 3.40 -10.43 -6.04
C LYS A 8 2.55 -9.22 -6.37
N GLU A 9 3.08 -8.24 -7.08
CA GLU A 9 2.30 -7.07 -7.49
C GLU A 9 1.13 -7.49 -8.37
N TYR A 10 1.35 -8.44 -9.27
CA TYR A 10 0.28 -8.99 -10.11
C TYR A 10 -0.78 -9.70 -9.27
N GLU A 11 -0.38 -10.54 -8.32
CA GLU A 11 -1.31 -11.25 -7.45
C GLU A 11 -2.19 -10.30 -6.65
N ILE A 12 -1.60 -9.23 -6.12
CA ILE A 12 -2.34 -8.22 -5.37
C ILE A 12 -3.31 -7.47 -6.29
N ALA A 13 -2.90 -7.15 -7.52
CA ALA A 13 -3.78 -6.50 -8.49
C ALA A 13 -5.00 -7.38 -8.81
N VAL A 14 -4.80 -8.67 -8.99
CA VAL A 14 -5.90 -9.62 -9.22
C VAL A 14 -6.82 -9.66 -8.00
N TRP A 15 -6.25 -9.71 -6.81
CA TRP A 15 -7.01 -9.70 -5.57
C TRP A 15 -7.88 -8.44 -5.43
N LEU A 16 -7.29 -7.27 -5.70
CA LEU A 16 -8.00 -5.99 -5.65
C LEU A 16 -9.16 -5.97 -6.66
N SER A 17 -8.89 -6.40 -7.88
CA SER A 17 -9.90 -6.39 -8.95
C SER A 17 -11.09 -7.29 -8.59
N LYS A 18 -10.85 -8.47 -8.05
CA LYS A 18 -11.90 -9.40 -7.67
C LYS A 18 -12.66 -8.96 -6.42
N THR A 19 -11.92 -8.45 -5.43
CA THR A 19 -12.51 -8.08 -4.14
C THR A 19 -13.42 -6.87 -4.26
N PHE A 20 -13.01 -5.87 -5.03
CA PHE A 20 -13.73 -4.61 -5.16
C PHE A 20 -14.51 -4.49 -6.46
N ASN A 21 -14.42 -5.49 -7.34
CA ASN A 21 -15.07 -5.49 -8.66
C ASN A 21 -14.74 -4.22 -9.46
N GLU A 22 -13.46 -3.88 -9.50
CA GLU A 22 -12.95 -2.68 -10.17
C GLU A 22 -11.75 -3.04 -11.05
N ASN A 23 -11.52 -2.26 -12.08
CA ASN A 23 -10.32 -2.40 -12.89
C ASN A 23 -9.11 -1.89 -12.14
N VAL A 24 -8.02 -2.66 -12.17
CA VAL A 24 -6.75 -2.30 -11.54
C VAL A 24 -5.69 -2.25 -12.63
N TYR A 25 -4.99 -1.13 -12.70
CA TYR A 25 -3.90 -0.94 -13.64
C TYR A 25 -2.59 -1.00 -12.86
N ILE A 26 -1.67 -1.86 -13.31
CA ILE A 26 -0.33 -1.95 -12.74
C ILE A 26 0.54 -0.96 -13.51
N ASN A 27 1.16 -0.04 -12.80
CA ASN A 27 2.09 0.89 -13.42
C ASN A 27 3.41 0.17 -13.70
N PRO A 28 3.80 0.01 -14.97
CA PRO A 28 5.09 -0.62 -15.26
C PRO A 28 6.23 0.30 -14.82
N ARG A 29 7.28 -0.31 -14.28
CA ARG A 29 8.49 0.41 -13.90
C ARG A 29 9.36 0.55 -15.14
N VAL A 30 8.86 1.30 -16.12
CA VAL A 30 9.67 1.60 -17.31
C VAL A 30 10.78 2.58 -16.92
N ASN A 31 11.78 2.71 -17.79
CA ASN A 31 12.91 3.61 -17.58
C ASN A 31 12.42 5.05 -17.45
N CYS A 32 11.95 5.39 -16.26
CA CYS A 32 11.58 6.75 -15.95
C CYS A 32 12.84 7.58 -15.73
N PRO A 33 12.84 8.86 -16.11
CA PRO A 33 13.94 9.74 -15.75
C PRO A 33 14.18 9.70 -14.23
N GLU A 34 15.43 9.79 -13.86
CA GLU A 34 15.83 9.78 -12.47
C GLU A 34 15.07 10.85 -11.69
N GLY A 35 14.55 10.50 -10.53
CA GLY A 35 13.81 11.42 -9.67
C GLY A 35 12.30 11.40 -9.87
N ILE A 36 11.79 10.73 -10.90
CA ILE A 36 10.34 10.55 -11.08
C ILE A 36 9.89 9.35 -10.27
N LYS A 37 8.96 9.59 -9.34
CA LYS A 37 8.37 8.53 -8.51
C LYS A 37 7.01 8.17 -9.08
N THR A 38 6.75 6.85 -9.20
CA THR A 38 5.47 6.34 -9.68
C THR A 38 4.88 5.41 -8.64
N SER A 39 3.55 5.40 -8.52
CA SER A 39 2.85 4.45 -7.68
C SER A 39 2.81 3.07 -8.34
N ASP A 40 2.56 2.01 -7.55
CA ASP A 40 2.50 0.65 -8.07
C ASP A 40 1.21 0.40 -8.86
N TYR A 41 0.08 0.96 -8.40
CA TYR A 41 -1.24 0.70 -9.01
C TYR A 41 -2.04 1.96 -9.22
N ILE A 42 -2.94 1.90 -10.22
CA ILE A 42 -4.06 2.83 -10.33
C ILE A 42 -5.33 2.00 -10.16
N PHE A 43 -6.14 2.37 -9.18
CA PHE A 43 -7.32 1.62 -8.77
C PHE A 43 -8.38 2.63 -8.30
N LYS A 44 -9.59 2.53 -8.84
CA LYS A 44 -10.68 3.50 -8.59
C LYS A 44 -10.25 4.94 -8.90
N SER A 45 -9.47 5.12 -9.96
CA SER A 45 -8.92 6.42 -10.38
C SER A 45 -7.97 7.04 -9.37
N GLU A 46 -7.44 6.25 -8.44
CA GLU A 46 -6.50 6.70 -7.42
C GLU A 46 -5.21 5.89 -7.52
N ARG A 47 -4.13 6.51 -7.08
CA ARG A 47 -2.81 5.86 -7.04
C ARG A 47 -2.63 5.14 -5.71
N TRP A 48 -2.10 3.93 -5.79
CA TRP A 48 -1.88 3.07 -4.62
C TRP A 48 -0.48 2.48 -4.67
N ASP A 49 0.18 2.44 -3.52
CA ASP A 49 1.45 1.75 -3.36
C ASP A 49 1.28 0.52 -2.50
N LEU A 50 1.94 -0.56 -2.90
CA LEU A 50 2.00 -1.79 -2.13
C LEU A 50 3.25 -1.77 -1.26
N LYS A 51 3.05 -1.98 0.04
CA LYS A 51 4.15 -2.12 0.99
C LYS A 51 4.04 -3.49 1.66
N THR A 52 5.05 -4.32 1.45
CA THR A 52 5.16 -5.59 2.16
C THR A 52 5.79 -5.33 3.52
N ILE A 53 5.06 -5.65 4.57
CA ILE A 53 5.50 -5.38 5.94
C ILE A 53 6.17 -6.62 6.50
N ILE A 54 7.36 -6.44 7.05
CA ILE A 54 8.13 -7.52 7.67
C ILE A 54 8.53 -7.03 9.06
N GLY A 55 8.45 -7.91 10.05
CA GLY A 55 8.81 -7.59 11.43
C GLY A 55 7.62 -7.17 12.27
N ASN A 56 7.90 -6.58 13.43
CA ASN A 56 6.87 -6.24 14.40
C ASN A 56 7.13 -4.91 15.14
N SER A 57 7.98 -4.07 14.56
CA SER A 57 8.26 -2.76 15.15
C SER A 57 7.00 -1.88 15.15
N THR A 58 6.82 -1.08 16.20
CA THR A 58 5.70 -0.14 16.29
C THR A 58 5.78 0.96 15.23
N GLN A 59 6.92 1.14 14.57
CA GLN A 59 7.09 2.15 13.53
C GLN A 59 7.23 1.56 12.14
N VAL A 60 6.91 0.28 11.97
CA VAL A 60 7.10 -0.38 10.69
C VAL A 60 6.26 0.25 9.58
N PHE A 61 5.02 0.65 9.87
CA PHE A 61 4.17 1.31 8.89
C PHE A 61 4.69 2.71 8.54
N TYR A 62 5.11 3.45 9.55
CA TYR A 62 5.66 4.79 9.35
C TYR A 62 6.88 4.76 8.44
N HIS A 63 7.83 3.88 8.74
CA HIS A 63 9.04 3.76 7.93
C HIS A 63 8.73 3.33 6.50
N ALA A 64 7.66 2.55 6.30
CA ALA A 64 7.29 2.07 4.98
C ALA A 64 6.83 3.20 4.05
N ILE A 65 6.24 4.27 4.57
CA ILE A 65 5.61 5.30 3.74
C ILE A 65 6.30 6.67 3.82
N TYR A 66 7.08 6.94 4.86
CA TYR A 66 7.64 8.27 5.08
C TYR A 66 8.47 8.78 3.90
N LYS A 67 9.28 7.92 3.30
CA LYS A 67 10.14 8.28 2.18
C LYS A 67 9.40 8.33 0.84
N ASN A 68 8.15 7.89 0.81
CA ASN A 68 7.38 7.75 -0.42
C ASN A 68 6.18 8.70 -0.48
N LYS A 69 6.19 9.75 0.32
CA LYS A 69 5.05 10.67 0.48
C LYS A 69 4.63 11.38 -0.81
N GLU A 70 5.50 11.43 -1.80
CA GLU A 70 5.20 12.08 -3.09
C GLU A 70 4.67 11.10 -4.13
N GLN A 71 4.70 9.80 -3.87
CA GLN A 71 4.25 8.80 -4.82
C GLN A 71 2.74 8.56 -4.74
N SER A 72 2.19 8.53 -3.54
CA SER A 72 0.83 8.08 -3.35
C SER A 72 0.27 8.60 -2.04
N SER A 73 -1.06 8.73 -1.98
CA SER A 73 -1.77 9.00 -0.72
C SER A 73 -2.45 7.74 -0.20
N ASN A 74 -2.46 6.67 -0.97
CA ASN A 74 -3.16 5.44 -0.64
C ASN A 74 -2.17 4.28 -0.65
N TYR A 75 -2.29 3.42 0.35
CA TYR A 75 -1.33 2.34 0.56
C TYR A 75 -2.03 1.04 0.85
N ILE A 76 -1.43 -0.05 0.34
CA ILE A 76 -1.81 -1.41 0.69
C ILE A 76 -0.68 -1.96 1.55
N PHE A 77 -0.97 -2.26 2.81
CA PHE A 77 -0.01 -2.89 3.71
C PHE A 77 -0.30 -4.39 3.76
N ASP A 78 0.57 -5.18 3.17
CA ASP A 78 0.49 -6.62 3.25
C ASP A 78 1.28 -7.09 4.47
N ILE A 79 0.58 -7.51 5.50
CA ILE A 79 1.18 -7.95 6.77
C ILE A 79 1.27 -9.46 6.88
N THR A 80 0.97 -10.19 5.80
CA THR A 80 0.90 -11.66 5.82
C THR A 80 2.20 -12.30 6.34
N LYS A 81 3.35 -11.73 5.98
CA LYS A 81 4.65 -12.25 6.38
C LYS A 81 5.24 -11.56 7.60
N SER A 82 4.49 -10.66 8.24
CA SER A 82 4.92 -9.98 9.44
C SER A 82 4.49 -10.76 10.69
N ASN A 83 4.98 -10.32 11.85
CA ASN A 83 4.52 -10.84 13.14
C ASN A 83 3.40 -9.99 13.74
N ILE A 84 2.75 -9.17 12.90
CA ILE A 84 1.69 -8.27 13.30
C ILE A 84 0.35 -8.90 12.99
N ASN A 85 -0.58 -8.92 13.96
CA ASN A 85 -1.94 -9.35 13.70
C ASN A 85 -2.81 -8.15 13.28
N MET A 86 -4.03 -8.41 12.83
CA MET A 86 -4.91 -7.38 12.31
C MET A 86 -5.25 -6.31 13.35
N LYS A 87 -5.40 -6.70 14.61
CA LYS A 87 -5.69 -5.75 15.70
C LYS A 87 -4.55 -4.76 15.89
N VAL A 88 -3.32 -5.25 15.94
CA VAL A 88 -2.13 -4.39 16.08
C VAL A 88 -1.96 -3.52 14.83
N ALA A 89 -2.20 -4.08 13.66
CA ALA A 89 -2.12 -3.33 12.40
C ALA A 89 -3.11 -2.15 12.40
N LEU A 90 -4.32 -2.35 12.89
CA LEU A 90 -5.31 -1.29 13.00
C LEU A 90 -4.84 -0.19 13.95
N GLU A 91 -4.26 -0.55 15.09
CA GLU A 91 -3.71 0.41 16.04
C GLU A 91 -2.58 1.23 15.42
N LEU A 92 -1.67 0.57 14.71
CA LEU A 92 -0.54 1.25 14.04
C LEU A 92 -1.04 2.20 12.95
N ALA A 93 -2.05 1.80 12.19
CA ALA A 93 -2.62 2.66 11.15
C ALA A 93 -3.28 3.90 11.77
N ASN A 94 -3.98 3.75 12.89
CA ASN A 94 -4.59 4.88 13.59
C ASN A 94 -3.53 5.85 14.12
N ILE A 95 -2.39 5.33 14.58
CA ILE A 95 -1.27 6.17 15.00
C ILE A 95 -0.76 6.99 13.80
N LEU A 96 -0.67 6.39 12.62
CA LEU A 96 -0.26 7.13 11.41
C LEU A 96 -1.20 8.29 11.10
N TYR A 97 -2.50 8.05 11.17
CA TYR A 97 -3.49 9.11 10.89
C TYR A 97 -3.39 10.28 11.86
N GLY A 98 -2.89 10.03 13.06
CA GLY A 98 -2.72 11.07 14.08
C GLY A 98 -1.41 11.85 13.98
N ARG A 99 -0.48 11.44 13.10
CA ARG A 99 0.82 12.11 13.01
C ARG A 99 0.72 13.37 12.17
N SER A 100 1.33 14.45 12.65
CA SER A 100 1.35 15.73 11.95
C SER A 100 2.24 15.71 10.70
N ASP A 101 3.19 14.79 10.62
CA ASP A 101 4.10 14.66 9.48
C ASP A 101 3.59 13.66 8.41
N ILE A 102 2.41 13.08 8.62
CA ILE A 102 1.81 12.10 7.69
C ILE A 102 0.46 12.63 7.22
N THR A 103 0.39 13.88 6.84
CA THR A 103 -0.86 14.51 6.39
C THR A 103 -1.29 14.10 4.98
N PHE A 104 -0.38 13.55 4.19
CA PHE A 104 -0.64 13.12 2.81
C PHE A 104 -1.44 11.81 2.75
N LEU A 105 -1.46 11.04 3.83
CA LEU A 105 -2.09 9.72 3.88
C LEU A 105 -3.61 9.84 3.86
N ASP A 106 -4.27 9.19 2.90
CA ASP A 106 -5.73 9.13 2.83
C ASP A 106 -6.25 7.74 3.18
N LYS A 107 -6.05 6.76 2.31
CA LYS A 107 -6.62 5.42 2.47
C LYS A 107 -5.56 4.38 2.72
N ILE A 108 -5.91 3.38 3.52
CA ILE A 108 -5.07 2.21 3.79
C ILE A 108 -5.92 0.96 3.61
N ILE A 109 -5.40 -0.01 2.88
CA ILE A 109 -5.91 -1.37 2.87
C ILE A 109 -4.88 -2.22 3.61
N ILE A 110 -5.29 -2.89 4.68
CA ILE A 110 -4.44 -3.82 5.40
C ILE A 110 -4.85 -5.22 4.97
N LEU A 111 -3.91 -5.99 4.46
CA LEU A 111 -4.14 -7.33 3.95
C LEU A 111 -3.36 -8.36 4.75
N ASP A 112 -4.05 -9.38 5.26
CA ASP A 112 -3.45 -10.52 5.96
C ASP A 112 -4.07 -11.79 5.42
N ASN A 113 -3.39 -12.44 4.47
CA ASN A 113 -3.93 -13.59 3.73
C ASN A 113 -5.25 -13.22 3.03
N ASN A 114 -6.36 -13.81 3.49
CA ASN A 114 -7.69 -13.57 2.92
C ASN A 114 -8.50 -12.55 3.70
N GLU A 115 -7.95 -12.03 4.79
CA GLU A 115 -8.60 -11.00 5.59
C GLU A 115 -8.07 -9.63 5.20
N PHE A 116 -8.94 -8.64 5.24
CA PHE A 116 -8.52 -7.28 4.94
C PHE A 116 -9.38 -6.26 5.67
N LEU A 117 -8.79 -5.06 5.87
CA LEU A 117 -9.48 -3.90 6.39
C LEU A 117 -9.22 -2.73 5.46
N VAL A 118 -10.23 -1.89 5.28
CA VAL A 118 -10.11 -0.65 4.51
C VAL A 118 -10.31 0.52 5.46
N LEU A 119 -9.34 1.40 5.49
CA LEU A 119 -9.36 2.58 6.35
C LEU A 119 -9.30 3.84 5.49
N LYS A 120 -9.87 4.89 5.99
CA LYS A 120 -9.88 6.19 5.31
C LYS A 120 -9.71 7.30 6.34
N ARG A 121 -8.99 8.35 5.95
CA ARG A 121 -8.87 9.54 6.80
C ARG A 121 -10.25 10.21 6.93
N VAL A 122 -10.57 10.52 8.15
CA VAL A 122 -11.81 11.20 8.46
C VAL A 122 -11.60 12.71 8.48
#